data_4fbb10dde17e04ed5712bd32e10f9309
#
_entry.id   4fbb10dde17e04ed5712bd32e10f9309
#
_cell.length_a   1.000
_cell.length_b   1.000
_cell.length_c   1.000
_cell.angle_alpha   90.00
_cell.angle_beta   90.00
_cell.angle_gamma   90.00
#
_symmetry.space_group_name_H-M   'P 1'
#
loop_
_entity.id
_entity.type
_entity.pdbx_description
1 polymer ?
#
loop_
_entity_poly.entity_id
_entity_poly.type
_entity_poly.pdbx_seq_one_letter_code
_entity_poly.pdbx_strand_id
1 'polypeptide(L)'
;DVSEERRGPRVGAPEQAVQGFLKAAGLTSLDQAEKRDTGKGEFWFAVIAKKGGPTAESLPGIIDAAMKALPWPKSMKWGSGTMTWVRPLQSIVALFDGKVLAGEVAPGGEMAPIRFGDTTRGHRFLSKGTIKVTHFADYTAKLRAAHVVLDSAERKKIVLAGAEKLCADAQVALRPDDGLLDEVAGLVEWPVPMLGTIDGQFMDVPPEVLIVSMRTHQRYFVTNRKDGALANRFVVVANNVARDGGRTIVDGNERVLRSRLADAKFFWDQDRKVRLEERLPALKDMVFHAKLGTQADRVARIEILADKLAPYVAGADSAQAILAAHLCKADLRSGMVGEFPELQGIMGRYYALEEKLPAAIADAIGDHYAPAGPNDRCPSAPVSVVVALADKLDTLTSFWAIGEKPTGSRDPFALRRAALGIIRIVVENGLRLPLQKFFDADDLMAFFADRLKVQMREKGVRHDVVDAVSALGGEDDLVRLLARVEAVQSFLATEAGKNLLTAYGRAANIVRAEEKKDKTLAAKIAGAPDAALMEQTEEKTVAAALADIERLVKSALQREDFAGAMAAFADLRQPIDSFFEKVTVNVAEKPDLRLNRLKLLNQIRATMDSVADFSRIEG
;
A
#
# COMPACT_ATOMS: atom_id res chain seq x y z
N ASP A 1 -29.08 19.83 -24.61
CA ASP A 1 -28.19 20.87 -25.12
C ASP A 1 -27.10 21.17 -24.09
N VAL A 2 -25.86 21.25 -24.53
CA VAL A 2 -24.72 21.64 -23.68
C VAL A 2 -24.09 22.87 -24.31
N SER A 3 -23.86 23.90 -23.50
CA SER A 3 -23.12 25.10 -23.91
C SER A 3 -21.80 25.13 -23.13
N GLU A 4 -20.69 25.08 -23.84
CA GLU A 4 -19.34 25.19 -23.29
C GLU A 4 -18.75 26.53 -23.71
N GLU A 5 -18.32 27.35 -22.75
CA GLU A 5 -17.61 28.58 -23.03
C GLU A 5 -16.10 28.32 -22.99
N ARG A 6 -15.42 28.71 -24.06
CA ARG A 6 -13.96 28.65 -24.13
C ARG A 6 -13.37 30.04 -24.30
N ARG A 7 -12.58 30.47 -23.33
CA ARG A 7 -11.86 31.76 -23.41
C ARG A 7 -10.70 31.64 -24.37
N GLY A 8 -10.61 32.56 -25.28
CA GLY A 8 -9.58 32.72 -26.28
C GLY A 8 -8.53 33.78 -25.92
N PRO A 9 -7.70 34.16 -26.88
CA PRO A 9 -6.68 35.20 -26.74
C PRO A 9 -7.30 36.60 -26.59
N ARG A 10 -6.47 37.57 -26.17
CA ARG A 10 -6.86 38.96 -26.08
C ARG A 10 -7.15 39.51 -27.48
N VAL A 11 -8.08 40.44 -27.59
CA VAL A 11 -8.36 41.14 -28.84
C VAL A 11 -7.09 41.86 -29.29
N GLY A 12 -6.66 41.66 -30.54
CA GLY A 12 -5.38 42.16 -31.07
C GLY A 12 -4.17 41.25 -30.82
N ALA A 13 -4.35 40.04 -30.32
CA ALA A 13 -3.27 39.06 -30.17
C ALA A 13 -2.72 38.60 -31.53
N PRO A 14 -1.48 38.06 -31.58
CA PRO A 14 -0.86 37.57 -32.82
C PRO A 14 -1.72 36.48 -33.49
N GLU A 15 -1.68 36.47 -34.83
CA GLU A 15 -2.49 35.58 -35.67
C GLU A 15 -2.35 34.09 -35.30
N GLN A 16 -1.14 33.68 -34.92
CA GLN A 16 -0.89 32.30 -34.48
C GLN A 16 -1.71 31.91 -33.24
N ALA A 17 -1.91 32.82 -32.27
CA ALA A 17 -2.72 32.59 -31.08
C ALA A 17 -4.22 32.53 -31.43
N VAL A 18 -4.66 33.36 -32.39
CA VAL A 18 -6.03 33.34 -32.91
C VAL A 18 -6.32 32.04 -33.65
N GLN A 19 -5.44 31.58 -34.52
CA GLN A 19 -5.59 30.32 -35.24
C GLN A 19 -5.63 29.11 -34.27
N GLY A 20 -4.77 29.12 -33.23
CA GLY A 20 -4.79 28.12 -32.18
C GLY A 20 -6.13 28.04 -31.43
N PHE A 21 -6.71 29.21 -31.12
CA PHE A 21 -8.02 29.32 -30.49
C PHE A 21 -9.15 28.83 -31.41
N LEU A 22 -9.20 29.27 -32.64
CA LEU A 22 -10.21 28.84 -33.61
C LEU A 22 -10.18 27.32 -33.80
N LYS A 23 -9.01 26.74 -33.99
CA LYS A 23 -8.83 25.28 -34.11
C LYS A 23 -9.29 24.53 -32.85
N ALA A 24 -8.93 25.05 -31.69
CA ALA A 24 -9.30 24.44 -30.42
C ALA A 24 -10.80 24.55 -30.07
N ALA A 25 -11.45 25.62 -30.57
CA ALA A 25 -12.89 25.86 -30.40
C ALA A 25 -13.74 25.27 -31.55
N GLY A 26 -13.11 24.74 -32.61
CA GLY A 26 -13.83 24.21 -33.79
C GLY A 26 -14.51 25.29 -34.61
N LEU A 27 -14.00 26.55 -34.56
CA LEU A 27 -14.52 27.69 -35.28
C LEU A 27 -13.71 27.91 -36.55
N THR A 28 -14.37 28.45 -37.58
CA THR A 28 -13.74 28.76 -38.86
C THR A 28 -13.30 30.23 -38.99
N SER A 29 -13.92 31.14 -38.22
CA SER A 29 -13.56 32.55 -38.17
C SER A 29 -13.85 33.17 -36.81
N LEU A 30 -13.23 34.34 -36.52
CA LEU A 30 -13.50 35.12 -35.31
C LEU A 30 -14.91 35.73 -35.26
N ASP A 31 -15.62 35.82 -36.39
CA ASP A 31 -17.01 36.29 -36.42
C ASP A 31 -17.98 35.34 -35.66
N GLN A 32 -17.52 34.10 -35.44
CA GLN A 32 -18.25 33.09 -34.67
C GLN A 32 -17.94 33.17 -33.16
N ALA A 33 -17.05 34.07 -32.73
CA ALA A 33 -16.66 34.26 -31.35
C ALA A 33 -17.13 35.64 -30.83
N GLU A 34 -17.44 35.71 -29.54
CA GLU A 34 -17.86 36.96 -28.90
C GLU A 34 -16.68 37.68 -28.26
N LYS A 35 -16.68 39.01 -28.36
CA LYS A 35 -15.76 39.86 -27.60
C LYS A 35 -16.37 40.18 -26.25
N ARG A 36 -15.64 39.91 -25.17
CA ARG A 36 -16.09 40.25 -23.82
C ARG A 36 -14.97 40.91 -23.04
N ASP A 37 -15.30 42.00 -22.35
CA ASP A 37 -14.40 42.63 -21.40
C ASP A 37 -14.42 41.87 -20.06
N THR A 38 -13.24 41.49 -19.58
CA THR A 38 -13.07 40.73 -18.33
C THR A 38 -12.53 41.58 -17.18
N GLY A 39 -12.50 42.92 -17.31
CA GLY A 39 -11.86 43.86 -16.38
C GLY A 39 -10.32 43.86 -16.47
N LYS A 40 -9.74 42.90 -17.20
CA LYS A 40 -8.30 42.83 -17.54
C LYS A 40 -8.04 43.03 -19.03
N GLY A 41 -9.07 43.51 -19.74
CA GLY A 41 -9.08 43.75 -21.20
C GLY A 41 -10.05 42.85 -21.94
N GLU A 42 -10.24 43.16 -23.24
CA GLU A 42 -11.14 42.41 -24.13
C GLU A 42 -10.50 41.10 -24.58
N PHE A 43 -11.27 40.03 -24.49
CA PHE A 43 -10.89 38.66 -24.91
C PHE A 43 -11.96 38.07 -25.83
N TRP A 44 -11.51 37.18 -26.69
CA TRP A 44 -12.41 36.34 -27.47
C TRP A 44 -13.01 35.21 -26.62
N PHE A 45 -14.30 34.93 -26.82
CA PHE A 45 -14.98 33.81 -26.21
C PHE A 45 -15.72 33.02 -27.30
N ALA A 46 -15.49 31.72 -27.33
CA ALA A 46 -16.26 30.80 -28.13
C ALA A 46 -17.36 30.17 -27.30
N VAL A 47 -18.61 30.35 -27.67
CA VAL A 47 -19.74 29.65 -27.10
C VAL A 47 -20.05 28.45 -28.02
N ILE A 48 -19.62 27.26 -27.59
CA ILE A 48 -19.80 26.01 -28.34
C ILE A 48 -21.11 25.40 -27.86
N ALA A 49 -22.20 25.65 -28.60
CA ALA A 49 -23.48 25.01 -28.33
C ALA A 49 -23.54 23.65 -29.05
N LYS A 50 -23.57 22.58 -28.30
CA LYS A 50 -23.88 21.25 -28.83
C LYS A 50 -25.37 20.97 -28.61
N LYS A 51 -26.12 20.90 -29.69
CA LYS A 51 -27.52 20.52 -29.62
C LYS A 51 -27.63 19.07 -29.15
N GLY A 52 -28.40 18.84 -28.10
CA GLY A 52 -28.73 17.50 -27.64
C GLY A 52 -29.54 16.72 -28.69
N GLY A 53 -29.31 15.42 -28.72
CA GLY A 53 -30.08 14.49 -29.53
C GLY A 53 -30.91 13.54 -28.68
N PRO A 54 -31.78 12.74 -29.27
CA PRO A 54 -32.51 11.70 -28.55
C PRO A 54 -31.55 10.71 -27.89
N THR A 55 -31.72 10.49 -26.59
CA THR A 55 -30.88 9.58 -25.82
C THR A 55 -30.88 8.17 -26.42
N ALA A 56 -32.02 7.69 -26.90
CA ALA A 56 -32.16 6.36 -27.51
C ALA A 56 -31.26 6.17 -28.76
N GLU A 57 -30.94 7.23 -29.49
CA GLU A 57 -30.07 7.17 -30.68
C GLU A 57 -28.57 7.13 -30.27
N SER A 58 -28.22 7.75 -29.17
CA SER A 58 -26.83 7.83 -28.69
C SER A 58 -26.42 6.59 -27.90
N LEU A 59 -27.33 5.97 -27.15
CA LEU A 59 -27.05 4.86 -26.25
C LEU A 59 -26.38 3.64 -26.91
N PRO A 60 -26.82 3.16 -28.11
CA PRO A 60 -26.18 2.00 -28.73
C PRO A 60 -24.69 2.17 -28.96
N GLY A 61 -24.26 3.33 -29.46
CA GLY A 61 -22.84 3.66 -29.65
C GLY A 61 -22.05 3.74 -28.34
N ILE A 62 -22.66 4.31 -27.30
CA ILE A 62 -22.06 4.38 -25.95
C ILE A 62 -21.87 2.98 -25.36
N ILE A 63 -22.89 2.11 -25.48
CA ILE A 63 -22.83 0.72 -24.99
C ILE A 63 -21.72 -0.05 -25.72
N ASP A 64 -21.66 0.01 -27.04
CA ASP A 64 -20.63 -0.67 -27.84
C ASP A 64 -19.21 -0.19 -27.46
N ALA A 65 -19.01 1.13 -27.34
CA ALA A 65 -17.75 1.71 -26.95
C ALA A 65 -17.34 1.29 -25.52
N ALA A 66 -18.28 1.33 -24.56
CA ALA A 66 -18.02 0.93 -23.19
C ALA A 66 -17.67 -0.55 -23.08
N MET A 67 -18.37 -1.43 -23.80
CA MET A 67 -18.07 -2.86 -23.83
C MET A 67 -16.66 -3.14 -24.39
N LYS A 68 -16.27 -2.47 -25.47
CA LYS A 68 -14.94 -2.62 -26.08
C LYS A 68 -13.80 -2.07 -25.22
N ALA A 69 -14.08 -1.05 -24.41
CA ALA A 69 -13.10 -0.41 -23.54
C ALA A 69 -12.91 -1.10 -22.18
N LEU A 70 -13.73 -2.09 -21.81
CA LEU A 70 -13.63 -2.80 -20.52
C LEU A 70 -12.31 -3.57 -20.39
N PRO A 71 -11.45 -3.22 -19.40
CA PRO A 71 -10.15 -3.87 -19.22
C PRO A 71 -10.30 -5.18 -18.46
N TRP A 72 -10.61 -6.25 -19.14
CA TRP A 72 -10.68 -7.58 -18.54
C TRP A 72 -9.29 -8.10 -18.18
N PRO A 73 -9.01 -8.53 -16.95
CA PRO A 73 -7.73 -9.17 -16.57
C PRO A 73 -7.46 -10.45 -17.36
N LYS A 74 -8.54 -11.21 -17.64
CA LYS A 74 -8.53 -12.39 -18.51
C LYS A 74 -9.73 -12.32 -19.44
N SER A 75 -9.49 -12.43 -20.71
CA SER A 75 -10.53 -12.42 -21.75
C SER A 75 -10.23 -13.47 -22.81
N MET A 76 -11.22 -13.76 -23.64
CA MET A 76 -11.10 -14.68 -24.76
C MET A 76 -11.74 -14.12 -26.01
N LYS A 77 -11.29 -14.56 -27.17
CA LYS A 77 -11.97 -14.44 -28.43
C LYS A 77 -12.79 -15.71 -28.67
N TRP A 78 -13.83 -15.63 -29.49
CA TRP A 78 -14.64 -16.79 -29.84
C TRP A 78 -15.06 -16.74 -31.31
N GLY A 79 -15.32 -17.91 -31.92
CA GLY A 79 -15.61 -18.02 -33.35
C GLY A 79 -14.51 -17.40 -34.20
N SER A 80 -14.89 -16.71 -35.27
CA SER A 80 -14.02 -15.90 -36.12
C SER A 80 -13.91 -14.44 -35.66
N GLY A 81 -14.48 -14.10 -34.49
CA GLY A 81 -14.55 -12.74 -33.97
C GLY A 81 -13.19 -12.18 -33.50
N THR A 82 -13.06 -10.86 -33.58
CA THR A 82 -11.87 -10.13 -33.10
C THR A 82 -12.07 -9.50 -31.72
N MET A 83 -13.34 -9.33 -31.28
CA MET A 83 -13.70 -8.80 -29.97
C MET A 83 -13.21 -9.74 -28.86
N THR A 84 -12.70 -9.15 -27.78
CA THR A 84 -12.35 -9.86 -26.55
C THR A 84 -13.40 -9.60 -25.45
N TRP A 85 -13.84 -10.66 -24.79
CA TRP A 85 -14.76 -10.59 -23.67
C TRP A 85 -14.44 -11.68 -22.64
N VAL A 86 -14.96 -11.56 -21.42
CA VAL A 86 -14.70 -12.58 -20.37
C VAL A 86 -15.20 -13.97 -20.75
N ARG A 87 -16.33 -14.05 -21.48
CA ARG A 87 -16.93 -15.28 -22.03
C ARG A 87 -17.68 -14.92 -23.32
N PRO A 88 -17.95 -15.89 -24.24
CA PRO A 88 -18.70 -15.63 -25.45
C PRO A 88 -20.06 -15.02 -25.17
N LEU A 89 -20.34 -13.85 -25.76
CA LEU A 89 -21.64 -13.20 -25.69
C LEU A 89 -22.64 -13.92 -26.62
N GLN A 90 -23.85 -14.14 -26.13
CA GLN A 90 -24.91 -14.80 -26.88
C GLN A 90 -26.11 -13.89 -27.12
N SER A 91 -26.43 -13.00 -26.17
CA SER A 91 -27.53 -12.05 -26.27
C SER A 91 -27.26 -10.85 -25.37
N ILE A 92 -27.90 -9.74 -25.70
CA ILE A 92 -27.83 -8.48 -24.94
C ILE A 92 -29.26 -7.97 -24.75
N VAL A 93 -29.64 -7.77 -23.49
CA VAL A 93 -30.90 -7.06 -23.17
C VAL A 93 -30.57 -5.58 -23.03
N ALA A 94 -31.21 -4.75 -23.87
CA ALA A 94 -31.04 -3.30 -23.82
C ALA A 94 -32.37 -2.61 -24.04
N LEU A 95 -32.92 -2.06 -22.98
CA LEU A 95 -34.21 -1.35 -22.97
C LEU A 95 -33.99 0.09 -22.50
N PHE A 96 -34.68 1.01 -23.15
CA PHE A 96 -34.77 2.40 -22.73
C PHE A 96 -36.22 2.85 -22.80
N ASP A 97 -36.73 3.39 -21.72
CA ASP A 97 -38.15 3.81 -21.60
C ASP A 97 -39.15 2.74 -22.06
N GLY A 98 -38.93 1.49 -21.62
CA GLY A 98 -39.79 0.34 -21.93
C GLY A 98 -39.70 -0.19 -23.37
N LYS A 99 -38.84 0.37 -24.21
CA LYS A 99 -38.65 -0.04 -25.61
C LYS A 99 -37.24 -0.63 -25.81
N VAL A 100 -37.15 -1.60 -26.73
CA VAL A 100 -35.86 -2.14 -27.15
C VAL A 100 -35.06 -1.06 -27.87
N LEU A 101 -33.85 -0.83 -27.49
CA LEU A 101 -32.89 0.04 -28.20
C LEU A 101 -32.58 -0.56 -29.58
N ALA A 102 -32.66 0.25 -30.61
CA ALA A 102 -32.25 -0.14 -31.96
C ALA A 102 -30.73 -0.11 -32.07
N GLY A 103 -30.07 -1.25 -31.78
CA GLY A 103 -28.63 -1.34 -31.79
C GLY A 103 -28.11 -2.78 -31.75
N GLU A 104 -26.83 -2.93 -31.93
CA GLU A 104 -26.14 -4.21 -31.94
C GLU A 104 -24.69 -4.04 -31.53
N VAL A 105 -24.01 -5.12 -31.13
CA VAL A 105 -22.56 -5.19 -30.91
C VAL A 105 -21.98 -6.17 -31.91
N ALA A 106 -21.02 -5.70 -32.71
CA ALA A 106 -20.33 -6.54 -33.69
C ALA A 106 -19.10 -7.22 -33.03
N PRO A 107 -19.07 -8.58 -32.95
CA PRO A 107 -17.89 -9.29 -32.48
C PRO A 107 -16.70 -9.20 -33.44
N GLY A 108 -16.91 -8.73 -34.65
CA GLY A 108 -15.90 -8.66 -35.73
C GLY A 108 -15.74 -9.98 -36.48
N GLY A 109 -14.82 -9.98 -37.46
CA GLY A 109 -14.64 -11.10 -38.37
C GLY A 109 -15.90 -11.38 -39.19
N GLU A 110 -16.20 -12.66 -39.43
CA GLU A 110 -17.37 -13.12 -40.16
C GLU A 110 -18.56 -13.42 -39.24
N MET A 111 -18.50 -13.04 -37.96
CA MET A 111 -19.57 -13.29 -37.01
C MET A 111 -20.75 -12.29 -37.19
N ALA A 112 -21.96 -12.82 -37.12
CA ALA A 112 -23.15 -11.99 -37.12
C ALA A 112 -23.19 -11.07 -35.88
N PRO A 113 -23.61 -9.80 -36.02
CA PRO A 113 -23.79 -8.90 -34.91
C PRO A 113 -24.80 -9.42 -33.88
N ILE A 114 -24.56 -9.15 -32.61
CA ILE A 114 -25.45 -9.47 -31.51
C ILE A 114 -26.42 -8.30 -31.32
N ARG A 115 -27.64 -8.46 -31.78
CA ARG A 115 -28.66 -7.42 -31.68
C ARG A 115 -29.19 -7.26 -30.26
N PHE A 116 -29.52 -6.04 -29.89
CA PHE A 116 -30.22 -5.75 -28.65
C PHE A 116 -31.63 -6.33 -28.66
N GLY A 117 -32.08 -6.82 -27.53
CA GLY A 117 -33.39 -7.44 -27.38
C GLY A 117 -34.01 -7.16 -26.01
N ASP A 118 -35.17 -7.78 -25.79
CA ASP A 118 -35.95 -7.71 -24.55
C ASP A 118 -36.09 -9.09 -23.88
N THR A 119 -35.33 -10.08 -24.33
CA THR A 119 -35.43 -11.45 -23.83
C THR A 119 -34.14 -11.91 -23.16
N THR A 120 -34.31 -12.64 -22.07
CA THR A 120 -33.21 -13.30 -21.34
C THR A 120 -33.61 -14.74 -20.98
N ARG A 121 -32.75 -15.42 -20.23
CA ARG A 121 -33.00 -16.78 -19.70
C ARG A 121 -32.75 -16.79 -18.20
N GLY A 122 -33.47 -17.65 -17.49
CA GLY A 122 -33.20 -17.94 -16.09
C GLY A 122 -32.12 -19.00 -15.92
N HIS A 123 -32.04 -19.55 -14.72
CA HIS A 123 -31.09 -20.58 -14.35
C HIS A 123 -31.12 -21.79 -15.29
N ARG A 124 -29.97 -22.23 -15.76
CA ARG A 124 -29.82 -23.21 -16.84
C ARG A 124 -30.59 -24.52 -16.60
N PHE A 125 -30.64 -25.00 -15.35
CA PHE A 125 -31.27 -26.28 -15.00
C PHE A 125 -32.63 -26.12 -14.32
N LEU A 126 -32.82 -25.03 -13.56
CA LEU A 126 -34.01 -24.81 -12.73
C LEU A 126 -35.10 -24.01 -13.45
N SER A 127 -34.80 -23.38 -14.60
CA SER A 127 -35.75 -22.61 -15.40
C SER A 127 -35.70 -23.04 -16.87
N LYS A 128 -36.84 -23.01 -17.54
CA LYS A 128 -36.94 -23.34 -18.98
C LYS A 128 -37.45 -22.15 -19.77
N GLY A 129 -37.02 -22.07 -21.04
CA GLY A 129 -37.52 -21.08 -21.98
C GLY A 129 -36.86 -19.71 -21.88
N THR A 130 -37.45 -18.76 -22.61
CA THR A 130 -37.01 -17.36 -22.64
C THR A 130 -37.96 -16.50 -21.80
N ILE A 131 -37.38 -15.48 -21.19
CA ILE A 131 -38.08 -14.53 -20.32
C ILE A 131 -38.10 -13.19 -21.02
N LYS A 132 -39.26 -12.68 -21.36
CA LYS A 132 -39.42 -11.32 -21.87
C LYS A 132 -39.46 -10.33 -20.72
N VAL A 133 -38.72 -9.24 -20.85
CA VAL A 133 -38.56 -8.18 -19.82
C VAL A 133 -38.98 -6.83 -20.40
N THR A 134 -39.52 -5.97 -19.56
CA THR A 134 -40.07 -4.67 -19.98
C THR A 134 -39.37 -3.50 -19.30
N HIS A 135 -38.89 -3.69 -18.08
CA HIS A 135 -38.12 -2.70 -17.28
C HIS A 135 -37.30 -3.40 -16.18
N PHE A 136 -36.44 -2.66 -15.49
CA PHE A 136 -35.50 -3.23 -14.54
C PHE A 136 -36.15 -3.99 -13.37
N ALA A 137 -37.23 -3.47 -12.79
CA ALA A 137 -37.92 -4.16 -11.70
C ALA A 137 -38.56 -5.48 -12.16
N ASP A 138 -39.15 -5.50 -13.38
CA ASP A 138 -39.70 -6.70 -14.03
C ASP A 138 -38.56 -7.72 -14.30
N TYR A 139 -37.40 -7.26 -14.80
CA TYR A 139 -36.21 -8.08 -15.01
C TYR A 139 -35.78 -8.78 -13.74
N THR A 140 -35.60 -8.02 -12.66
CA THR A 140 -35.15 -8.56 -11.37
C THR A 140 -36.13 -9.57 -10.79
N ALA A 141 -37.44 -9.26 -10.82
CA ALA A 141 -38.48 -10.14 -10.30
C ALA A 141 -38.56 -11.46 -11.10
N LYS A 142 -38.54 -11.39 -12.43
CA LYS A 142 -38.61 -12.56 -13.31
C LYS A 142 -37.35 -13.43 -13.21
N LEU A 143 -36.18 -12.83 -13.11
CA LEU A 143 -34.95 -13.59 -12.89
C LEU A 143 -34.98 -14.33 -11.55
N ARG A 144 -35.46 -13.69 -10.50
CA ARG A 144 -35.59 -14.35 -9.19
C ARG A 144 -36.55 -15.54 -9.25
N ALA A 145 -37.73 -15.36 -9.89
CA ALA A 145 -38.67 -16.45 -10.11
C ALA A 145 -38.09 -17.58 -10.97
N ALA A 146 -37.11 -17.25 -11.81
CA ALA A 146 -36.36 -18.18 -12.66
C ALA A 146 -35.04 -18.66 -12.04
N HIS A 147 -34.91 -18.59 -10.74
CA HIS A 147 -33.74 -19.05 -9.93
C HIS A 147 -32.43 -18.33 -10.28
N VAL A 148 -32.49 -17.02 -10.46
CA VAL A 148 -31.31 -16.15 -10.59
C VAL A 148 -31.43 -14.98 -9.61
N VAL A 149 -30.56 -14.92 -8.64
CA VAL A 149 -30.40 -13.78 -7.72
C VAL A 149 -29.41 -12.80 -8.34
N LEU A 150 -29.92 -11.69 -8.86
CA LEU A 150 -29.13 -10.72 -9.61
C LEU A 150 -28.13 -9.96 -8.71
N ASP A 151 -28.58 -9.53 -7.53
CA ASP A 151 -27.75 -8.77 -6.58
C ASP A 151 -26.71 -9.66 -5.91
N SER A 152 -25.42 -9.30 -6.08
CA SER A 152 -24.30 -10.02 -5.47
C SER A 152 -24.30 -9.90 -3.94
N ALA A 153 -24.70 -8.76 -3.39
CA ALA A 153 -24.77 -8.57 -1.94
C ALA A 153 -25.85 -9.49 -1.33
N GLU A 154 -26.94 -9.71 -2.03
CA GLU A 154 -27.96 -10.67 -1.62
C GLU A 154 -27.44 -12.11 -1.70
N ARG A 155 -26.73 -12.48 -2.78
CA ARG A 155 -26.09 -13.82 -2.87
C ARG A 155 -25.13 -14.08 -1.74
N LYS A 156 -24.28 -13.09 -1.37
CA LYS A 156 -23.39 -13.19 -0.19
C LYS A 156 -24.16 -13.48 1.10
N LYS A 157 -25.25 -12.75 1.34
CA LYS A 157 -26.12 -12.97 2.51
C LYS A 157 -26.69 -14.38 2.55
N ILE A 158 -27.16 -14.90 1.41
CA ILE A 158 -27.69 -16.27 1.30
C ILE A 158 -26.59 -17.30 1.59
N VAL A 159 -25.39 -17.13 0.99
CA VAL A 159 -24.26 -18.03 1.23
C VAL A 159 -23.88 -18.04 2.70
N LEU A 160 -23.68 -16.85 3.30
CA LEU A 160 -23.23 -16.72 4.69
C LEU A 160 -24.26 -17.30 5.67
N ALA A 161 -25.51 -16.88 5.58
CA ALA A 161 -26.55 -17.35 6.47
C ALA A 161 -26.79 -18.88 6.35
N GLY A 162 -26.73 -19.42 5.13
CA GLY A 162 -26.85 -20.86 4.92
C GLY A 162 -25.65 -21.63 5.45
N ALA A 163 -24.43 -21.13 5.26
CA ALA A 163 -23.21 -21.74 5.79
C ALA A 163 -23.17 -21.70 7.32
N GLU A 164 -23.51 -20.57 7.95
CA GLU A 164 -23.58 -20.42 9.41
C GLU A 164 -24.61 -21.37 10.02
N LYS A 165 -25.78 -21.49 9.40
CA LYS A 165 -26.81 -22.44 9.86
C LYS A 165 -26.31 -23.89 9.83
N LEU A 166 -25.72 -24.33 8.71
CA LEU A 166 -25.16 -25.67 8.56
C LEU A 166 -24.04 -25.94 9.58
N CYS A 167 -23.20 -24.97 9.85
CA CYS A 167 -22.16 -25.06 10.85
C CYS A 167 -22.72 -25.17 12.26
N ALA A 168 -23.75 -24.37 12.59
CA ALA A 168 -24.41 -24.43 13.89
C ALA A 168 -25.08 -25.79 14.12
N ASP A 169 -25.80 -26.32 13.13
CA ASP A 169 -26.42 -27.65 13.18
C ASP A 169 -25.38 -28.77 13.37
N ALA A 170 -24.17 -28.62 12.84
CA ALA A 170 -23.06 -29.55 12.97
C ALA A 170 -22.14 -29.28 14.19
N GLN A 171 -22.46 -28.29 15.02
CA GLN A 171 -21.69 -27.88 16.21
C GLN A 171 -20.24 -27.45 15.89
N VAL A 172 -20.02 -26.86 14.74
CA VAL A 172 -18.76 -26.23 14.30
C VAL A 172 -18.98 -24.74 14.03
N ALA A 173 -17.92 -23.96 13.89
CA ALA A 173 -17.97 -22.56 13.52
C ALA A 173 -17.47 -22.34 12.10
N LEU A 174 -18.14 -21.50 11.32
CA LEU A 174 -17.61 -21.05 10.03
C LEU A 174 -16.40 -20.15 10.28
N ARG A 175 -15.28 -20.43 9.60
CA ARG A 175 -14.13 -19.52 9.61
C ARG A 175 -14.41 -18.32 8.69
N PRO A 176 -14.34 -17.08 9.18
CA PRO A 176 -14.57 -15.89 8.35
C PRO A 176 -13.55 -15.82 7.20
N ASP A 177 -14.05 -15.57 5.98
CA ASP A 177 -13.25 -15.32 4.77
C ASP A 177 -14.07 -14.49 3.78
N ASP A 178 -14.02 -13.17 3.92
CA ASP A 178 -14.79 -12.24 3.09
C ASP A 178 -14.35 -12.31 1.61
N GLY A 179 -13.06 -12.53 1.37
CA GLY A 179 -12.53 -12.66 0.01
C GLY A 179 -13.07 -13.91 -0.71
N LEU A 180 -13.15 -15.03 -0.01
CA LEU A 180 -13.76 -16.24 -0.56
C LEU A 180 -15.27 -16.08 -0.73
N LEU A 181 -15.95 -15.41 0.20
CA LEU A 181 -17.37 -15.13 0.10
C LEU A 181 -17.70 -14.28 -1.14
N ASP A 182 -16.87 -13.27 -1.43
CA ASP A 182 -16.99 -12.45 -2.63
C ASP A 182 -16.80 -13.28 -3.90
N GLU A 183 -15.76 -14.10 -3.92
CA GLU A 183 -15.46 -14.97 -5.06
C GLU A 183 -16.59 -15.98 -5.32
N VAL A 184 -17.01 -16.71 -4.29
CA VAL A 184 -18.06 -17.73 -4.41
C VAL A 184 -19.41 -17.14 -4.81
N ALA A 185 -19.80 -15.99 -4.23
CA ALA A 185 -21.02 -15.29 -4.64
C ALA A 185 -20.97 -14.83 -6.10
N GLY A 186 -19.79 -14.60 -6.67
CA GLY A 186 -19.59 -14.33 -8.10
C GLY A 186 -19.69 -15.55 -9.01
N LEU A 187 -19.53 -16.75 -8.47
CA LEU A 187 -19.53 -18.02 -9.24
C LEU A 187 -20.93 -18.67 -9.36
N VAL A 188 -21.90 -18.24 -8.58
CA VAL A 188 -23.23 -18.85 -8.52
C VAL A 188 -24.35 -17.83 -8.77
N GLU A 189 -25.41 -18.27 -9.40
CA GLU A 189 -26.64 -17.48 -9.61
C GLU A 189 -27.72 -17.79 -8.57
N TRP A 190 -27.74 -19.04 -8.09
CA TRP A 190 -28.69 -19.56 -7.10
C TRP A 190 -27.92 -20.34 -6.04
N PRO A 191 -27.37 -19.66 -5.03
CA PRO A 191 -26.47 -20.29 -4.06
C PRO A 191 -27.20 -21.29 -3.17
N VAL A 192 -26.64 -22.50 -3.08
CA VAL A 192 -27.11 -23.60 -2.22
C VAL A 192 -25.93 -24.10 -1.40
N PRO A 193 -25.71 -23.58 -0.18
CA PRO A 193 -24.67 -24.07 0.71
C PRO A 193 -24.95 -25.52 1.16
N MET A 194 -23.89 -26.32 1.21
CA MET A 194 -23.94 -27.73 1.65
C MET A 194 -22.73 -28.02 2.52
N LEU A 195 -22.90 -28.92 3.49
CA LEU A 195 -21.82 -29.31 4.40
C LEU A 195 -21.22 -30.65 3.98
N GLY A 196 -19.89 -30.69 3.81
CA GLY A 196 -19.12 -31.89 3.55
C GLY A 196 -18.22 -32.28 4.71
N THR A 197 -17.65 -33.47 4.62
CA THR A 197 -16.77 -34.08 5.65
C THR A 197 -15.38 -34.32 5.10
N ILE A 198 -14.35 -34.07 5.92
CA ILE A 198 -12.97 -34.43 5.66
C ILE A 198 -12.70 -35.75 6.37
N ASP A 199 -12.11 -36.72 5.68
CA ASP A 199 -11.74 -38.01 6.27
C ASP A 199 -10.72 -37.81 7.38
N GLY A 200 -10.93 -38.46 8.53
CA GLY A 200 -10.10 -38.30 9.74
C GLY A 200 -8.60 -38.56 9.51
N GLN A 201 -8.26 -39.42 8.56
CA GLN A 201 -6.85 -39.72 8.24
C GLN A 201 -6.03 -38.54 7.70
N PHE A 202 -6.68 -37.47 7.24
CA PHE A 202 -5.98 -36.27 6.74
C PHE A 202 -5.80 -35.20 7.82
N MET A 203 -6.42 -35.37 9.00
CA MET A 203 -6.38 -34.36 10.05
C MET A 203 -5.04 -34.29 10.82
N ASP A 204 -4.07 -35.16 10.52
CA ASP A 204 -2.68 -35.10 11.00
C ASP A 204 -1.77 -34.23 10.08
N VAL A 205 -2.25 -33.87 8.90
CA VAL A 205 -1.57 -32.93 8.01
C VAL A 205 -1.70 -31.52 8.59
N PRO A 206 -0.68 -30.67 8.51
CA PRO A 206 -0.76 -29.29 8.99
C PRO A 206 -2.02 -28.58 8.51
N PRO A 207 -2.76 -27.89 9.40
CA PRO A 207 -4.06 -27.30 9.07
C PRO A 207 -3.98 -26.27 7.92
N GLU A 208 -2.86 -25.57 7.77
CA GLU A 208 -2.65 -24.62 6.67
C GLU A 208 -2.68 -25.29 5.30
N VAL A 209 -2.19 -26.53 5.20
CA VAL A 209 -2.26 -27.32 3.96
C VAL A 209 -3.70 -27.63 3.58
N LEU A 210 -4.51 -28.06 4.56
CA LEU A 210 -5.93 -28.33 4.35
C LEU A 210 -6.68 -27.05 3.99
N ILE A 211 -6.38 -25.95 4.65
CA ILE A 211 -6.99 -24.65 4.40
C ILE A 211 -6.70 -24.19 2.98
N VAL A 212 -5.44 -24.24 2.54
CA VAL A 212 -5.04 -23.86 1.17
C VAL A 212 -5.73 -24.76 0.15
N SER A 213 -5.73 -26.06 0.36
CA SER A 213 -6.39 -27.02 -0.55
C SER A 213 -7.87 -26.73 -0.70
N MET A 214 -8.57 -26.46 0.40
CA MET A 214 -9.99 -26.12 0.40
C MET A 214 -10.28 -24.75 -0.21
N ARG A 215 -9.61 -23.70 0.28
CA ARG A 215 -9.87 -22.33 -0.09
C ARG A 215 -9.42 -22.01 -1.52
N THR A 216 -8.16 -22.27 -1.81
CA THR A 216 -7.51 -21.81 -3.04
C THR A 216 -7.85 -22.70 -4.22
N HIS A 217 -7.91 -24.01 -4.02
CA HIS A 217 -8.10 -24.96 -5.12
C HIS A 217 -9.57 -25.34 -5.34
N GLN A 218 -10.37 -25.43 -4.27
CA GLN A 218 -11.75 -25.92 -4.35
C GLN A 218 -12.82 -24.88 -4.08
N ARG A 219 -12.48 -23.71 -3.55
CA ARG A 219 -13.44 -22.66 -3.16
C ARG A 219 -14.40 -23.13 -2.05
N TYR A 220 -13.91 -23.96 -1.12
CA TYR A 220 -14.67 -24.40 0.04
C TYR A 220 -14.38 -23.53 1.25
N PHE A 221 -15.41 -23.25 2.03
CA PHE A 221 -15.26 -22.55 3.29
C PHE A 221 -14.79 -23.51 4.39
N VAL A 222 -13.82 -23.05 5.12
CA VAL A 222 -13.22 -23.79 6.24
C VAL A 222 -14.08 -23.66 7.48
N THR A 223 -14.11 -24.70 8.30
CA THR A 223 -14.79 -24.67 9.59
C THR A 223 -13.83 -24.98 10.73
N ASN A 224 -14.11 -24.40 11.90
CA ASN A 224 -13.34 -24.61 13.11
C ASN A 224 -14.19 -25.29 14.19
N ARG A 225 -13.53 -26.03 15.07
CA ARG A 225 -14.12 -26.51 16.32
C ARG A 225 -14.27 -25.35 17.30
N LYS A 226 -14.98 -25.59 18.43
CA LYS A 226 -15.17 -24.58 19.48
C LYS A 226 -13.88 -24.12 20.16
N ASP A 227 -12.84 -24.96 20.13
CA ASP A 227 -11.50 -24.65 20.64
C ASP A 227 -10.63 -23.85 19.66
N GLY A 228 -11.20 -23.46 18.49
CA GLY A 228 -10.52 -22.72 17.45
C GLY A 228 -9.72 -23.57 16.47
N ALA A 229 -9.49 -24.86 16.75
CA ALA A 229 -8.78 -25.76 15.84
C ALA A 229 -9.62 -26.11 14.61
N LEU A 230 -8.96 -26.51 13.53
CA LEU A 230 -9.61 -26.93 12.29
C LEU A 230 -10.59 -28.08 12.56
N ALA A 231 -11.84 -27.96 12.09
CA ALA A 231 -12.81 -29.02 12.12
C ALA A 231 -12.70 -29.92 10.87
N ASN A 232 -13.14 -31.16 10.98
CA ASN A 232 -13.21 -32.09 9.83
C ASN A 232 -14.48 -31.86 8.99
N ARG A 233 -14.88 -30.61 8.82
CA ARG A 233 -16.05 -30.19 8.03
C ARG A 233 -15.66 -29.05 7.10
N PHE A 234 -16.33 -28.95 5.96
CA PHE A 234 -16.20 -27.81 5.05
C PHE A 234 -17.56 -27.45 4.47
N VAL A 235 -17.73 -26.21 4.04
CA VAL A 235 -18.93 -25.79 3.31
C VAL A 235 -18.59 -25.57 1.84
N VAL A 236 -19.36 -26.21 0.97
CA VAL A 236 -19.35 -25.99 -0.48
C VAL A 236 -20.65 -25.30 -0.89
N VAL A 237 -20.60 -24.44 -1.89
CA VAL A 237 -21.79 -23.77 -2.41
C VAL A 237 -22.06 -24.25 -3.83
N ALA A 238 -23.16 -24.97 -3.98
CA ALA A 238 -23.63 -25.40 -5.30
C ALA A 238 -24.48 -24.30 -5.98
N ASN A 239 -24.52 -24.35 -7.30
CA ASN A 239 -25.41 -23.51 -8.13
C ASN A 239 -26.61 -24.31 -8.63
N ASN A 240 -27.11 -25.26 -7.84
CA ASN A 240 -28.24 -26.08 -8.26
C ASN A 240 -28.95 -26.70 -7.04
N VAL A 241 -30.26 -26.91 -7.18
CA VAL A 241 -31.05 -27.67 -6.21
C VAL A 241 -31.23 -29.10 -6.77
N ALA A 242 -30.53 -30.04 -6.16
CA ALA A 242 -30.57 -31.44 -6.56
C ALA A 242 -31.77 -32.16 -5.95
N ARG A 243 -32.36 -33.13 -6.70
CA ARG A 243 -33.53 -33.90 -6.26
C ARG A 243 -33.30 -34.79 -5.05
N ASP A 244 -32.03 -35.16 -4.82
CA ASP A 244 -31.58 -36.00 -3.72
C ASP A 244 -31.20 -35.20 -2.46
N GLY A 245 -31.54 -33.92 -2.42
CA GLY A 245 -31.16 -33.00 -1.35
C GLY A 245 -29.67 -32.59 -1.39
N GLY A 246 -28.98 -32.83 -2.50
CA GLY A 246 -27.57 -32.50 -2.68
C GLY A 246 -26.57 -33.56 -2.26
N ARG A 247 -27.03 -34.75 -1.87
CA ARG A 247 -26.15 -35.85 -1.43
C ARG A 247 -25.08 -36.18 -2.45
N THR A 248 -25.48 -36.40 -3.72
CA THR A 248 -24.51 -36.71 -4.81
C THR A 248 -23.52 -35.57 -5.05
N ILE A 249 -23.95 -34.33 -4.86
CA ILE A 249 -23.06 -33.15 -4.98
C ILE A 249 -22.02 -33.17 -3.86
N VAL A 250 -22.43 -33.38 -2.61
CA VAL A 250 -21.53 -33.47 -1.45
C VAL A 250 -20.54 -34.62 -1.62
N ASP A 251 -21.02 -35.83 -1.92
CA ASP A 251 -20.17 -37.02 -2.15
C ASP A 251 -19.13 -36.78 -3.25
N GLY A 252 -19.53 -36.08 -4.33
CA GLY A 252 -18.62 -35.70 -5.41
C GLY A 252 -17.52 -34.73 -4.94
N ASN A 253 -17.87 -33.73 -4.17
CA ASN A 253 -16.93 -32.75 -3.63
C ASN A 253 -16.01 -33.37 -2.57
N GLU A 254 -16.53 -34.23 -1.70
CA GLU A 254 -15.71 -35.00 -0.74
C GLU A 254 -14.71 -35.91 -1.46
N ARG A 255 -15.10 -36.55 -2.57
CA ARG A 255 -14.19 -37.38 -3.37
C ARG A 255 -13.06 -36.56 -3.99
N VAL A 256 -13.37 -35.38 -4.55
CA VAL A 256 -12.36 -34.48 -5.12
C VAL A 256 -11.41 -34.00 -4.02
N LEU A 257 -11.95 -33.57 -2.88
CA LEU A 257 -11.13 -33.14 -1.76
C LEU A 257 -10.24 -34.27 -1.23
N ARG A 258 -10.79 -35.48 -1.07
CA ARG A 258 -10.03 -36.69 -0.66
C ARG A 258 -8.83 -36.94 -1.56
N SER A 259 -8.99 -36.85 -2.89
CA SER A 259 -7.88 -37.02 -3.83
C SER A 259 -6.78 -35.99 -3.60
N ARG A 260 -7.15 -34.70 -3.44
CA ARG A 260 -6.19 -33.62 -3.19
C ARG A 260 -5.47 -33.77 -1.84
N LEU A 261 -6.22 -34.15 -0.81
CA LEU A 261 -5.64 -34.33 0.50
C LEU A 261 -4.79 -35.62 0.60
N ALA A 262 -5.06 -36.62 -0.22
CA ALA A 262 -4.20 -37.81 -0.33
C ALA A 262 -2.83 -37.44 -0.92
N ASP A 263 -2.78 -36.60 -1.94
CA ASP A 263 -1.52 -36.08 -2.50
C ASP A 263 -0.76 -35.25 -1.44
N ALA A 264 -1.45 -34.35 -0.75
CA ALA A 264 -0.87 -33.54 0.32
C ALA A 264 -0.33 -34.42 1.47
N LYS A 265 -1.09 -35.43 1.90
CA LYS A 265 -0.63 -36.36 2.94
C LYS A 265 0.58 -37.17 2.48
N PHE A 266 0.62 -37.59 1.23
CA PHE A 266 1.77 -38.27 0.69
C PHE A 266 3.03 -37.39 0.78
N PHE A 267 2.96 -36.12 0.36
CA PHE A 267 4.10 -35.21 0.51
C PHE A 267 4.47 -34.99 1.97
N TRP A 268 3.48 -34.79 2.86
CA TRP A 268 3.71 -34.66 4.31
C TRP A 268 4.48 -35.86 4.86
N ASP A 269 4.04 -37.09 4.54
CA ASP A 269 4.64 -38.31 5.05
C ASP A 269 6.04 -38.60 4.44
N GLN A 270 6.31 -38.18 3.19
CA GLN A 270 7.64 -38.29 2.58
C GLN A 270 8.59 -37.20 3.11
N ASP A 271 8.14 -35.98 3.19
CA ASP A 271 8.98 -34.86 3.58
C ASP A 271 9.50 -35.00 5.02
N ARG A 272 8.71 -35.56 5.94
CA ARG A 272 9.14 -35.81 7.33
C ARG A 272 10.27 -36.83 7.48
N LYS A 273 10.56 -37.59 6.42
CA LYS A 273 11.65 -38.60 6.43
C LYS A 273 13.02 -37.97 6.14
N VAL A 274 13.05 -36.75 5.64
CA VAL A 274 14.27 -36.05 5.21
C VAL A 274 14.43 -34.79 6.07
N ARG A 275 15.55 -34.66 6.77
CA ARG A 275 15.82 -33.50 7.63
C ARG A 275 15.99 -32.22 6.81
N LEU A 276 15.68 -31.08 7.43
CA LEU A 276 15.85 -29.77 6.79
C LEU A 276 17.30 -29.53 6.34
N GLU A 277 18.28 -29.93 7.16
CA GLU A 277 19.70 -29.79 6.88
C GLU A 277 20.12 -30.59 5.62
N GLU A 278 19.55 -31.78 5.41
CA GLU A 278 19.83 -32.62 4.24
C GLU A 278 19.29 -32.02 2.93
N ARG A 279 18.38 -31.05 3.00
CA ARG A 279 17.80 -30.35 1.84
C ARG A 279 18.66 -29.19 1.36
N LEU A 280 19.52 -28.64 2.21
CA LEU A 280 20.33 -27.45 1.92
C LEU A 280 21.25 -27.59 0.71
N PRO A 281 21.95 -28.71 0.47
CA PRO A 281 22.77 -28.86 -0.71
C PRO A 281 22.04 -28.62 -2.03
N ALA A 282 20.76 -29.00 -2.09
CA ALA A 282 19.93 -28.82 -3.29
C ALA A 282 19.48 -27.37 -3.53
N LEU A 283 19.69 -26.44 -2.59
CA LEU A 283 19.47 -25.01 -2.80
C LEU A 283 20.49 -24.39 -3.77
N LYS A 284 21.63 -25.06 -4.03
CA LYS A 284 22.61 -24.66 -5.05
C LYS A 284 22.05 -24.75 -6.46
N ASP A 285 21.06 -25.61 -6.67
CA ASP A 285 20.41 -25.80 -7.97
C ASP A 285 19.24 -24.84 -8.18
N MET A 286 18.87 -24.04 -7.17
CA MET A 286 17.79 -23.07 -7.24
C MET A 286 18.35 -21.67 -7.43
N VAL A 287 18.23 -21.12 -8.63
CA VAL A 287 18.64 -19.74 -8.91
C VAL A 287 17.73 -18.77 -8.15
N PHE A 288 18.33 -17.93 -7.30
CA PHE A 288 17.63 -16.81 -6.68
C PHE A 288 17.48 -15.64 -7.67
N HIS A 289 18.63 -15.24 -8.25
CA HIS A 289 18.66 -14.25 -9.32
C HIS A 289 19.97 -14.39 -10.11
N ALA A 290 19.92 -14.16 -11.42
CA ALA A 290 21.07 -14.38 -12.31
C ALA A 290 22.37 -13.67 -11.87
N LYS A 291 22.27 -12.50 -11.25
CA LYS A 291 23.43 -11.72 -10.74
C LYS A 291 23.71 -11.94 -9.26
N LEU A 292 22.81 -12.55 -8.50
CA LEU A 292 22.90 -12.70 -7.04
C LEU A 292 23.12 -14.17 -6.62
N GLY A 293 23.21 -15.07 -7.58
CA GLY A 293 23.48 -16.47 -7.34
C GLY A 293 22.24 -17.30 -7.00
N THR A 294 22.45 -18.33 -6.22
CA THR A 294 21.48 -19.37 -5.85
C THR A 294 20.79 -19.07 -4.52
N GLN A 295 19.80 -19.90 -4.15
CA GLN A 295 19.22 -19.84 -2.81
C GLN A 295 20.23 -20.22 -1.72
N ALA A 296 21.21 -21.07 -2.02
CA ALA A 296 22.31 -21.38 -1.09
C ALA A 296 23.18 -20.15 -0.81
N ASP A 297 23.52 -19.35 -1.84
CA ASP A 297 24.26 -18.10 -1.68
C ASP A 297 23.47 -17.09 -0.87
N ARG A 298 22.15 -17.04 -1.06
CA ARG A 298 21.25 -16.20 -0.28
C ARG A 298 21.23 -16.59 1.18
N VAL A 299 21.08 -17.88 1.50
CA VAL A 299 21.11 -18.39 2.88
C VAL A 299 22.39 -17.99 3.57
N ALA A 300 23.56 -18.14 2.93
CA ALA A 300 24.84 -17.74 3.52
C ALA A 300 24.89 -16.23 3.86
N ARG A 301 24.30 -15.37 3.02
CA ARG A 301 24.22 -13.94 3.34
C ARG A 301 23.25 -13.66 4.49
N ILE A 302 22.11 -14.36 4.55
CA ILE A 302 21.12 -14.22 5.65
C ILE A 302 21.75 -14.66 6.99
N GLU A 303 22.54 -15.74 7.02
CA GLU A 303 23.27 -16.18 8.23
C GLU A 303 24.21 -15.11 8.75
N ILE A 304 25.02 -14.50 7.87
CA ILE A 304 25.94 -13.42 8.22
C ILE A 304 25.17 -12.20 8.77
N LEU A 305 24.04 -11.88 8.16
CA LEU A 305 23.19 -10.79 8.63
C LEU A 305 22.54 -11.12 9.98
N ALA A 306 22.08 -12.36 10.18
CA ALA A 306 21.48 -12.79 11.44
C ALA A 306 22.49 -12.69 12.61
N ASP A 307 23.73 -13.11 12.41
CA ASP A 307 24.80 -12.96 13.41
C ASP A 307 25.05 -11.49 13.75
N LYS A 308 25.13 -10.63 12.73
CA LYS A 308 25.33 -9.18 12.93
C LYS A 308 24.15 -8.48 13.60
N LEU A 309 22.92 -8.96 13.38
CA LEU A 309 21.69 -8.36 13.92
C LEU A 309 21.36 -8.82 15.33
N ALA A 310 21.72 -10.06 15.70
CA ALA A 310 21.38 -10.63 17.00
C ALA A 310 21.75 -9.74 18.21
N PRO A 311 22.90 -9.06 18.25
CA PRO A 311 23.27 -8.16 19.37
C PRO A 311 22.34 -6.94 19.54
N TYR A 312 21.57 -6.57 18.51
CA TYR A 312 20.64 -5.43 18.54
C TYR A 312 19.22 -5.81 18.97
N VAL A 313 18.95 -7.11 19.11
CA VAL A 313 17.63 -7.61 19.50
C VAL A 313 17.71 -8.22 20.90
N ALA A 314 17.18 -7.53 21.88
CA ALA A 314 17.21 -7.97 23.26
C ALA A 314 16.58 -9.37 23.44
N GLY A 315 17.30 -10.28 24.08
CA GLY A 315 16.86 -11.65 24.30
C GLY A 315 17.04 -12.59 23.09
N ALA A 316 17.64 -12.16 22.01
CA ALA A 316 17.97 -13.02 20.89
C ALA A 316 19.22 -13.87 21.22
N ASP A 317 19.07 -15.19 21.02
CA ASP A 317 20.20 -16.14 21.04
C ASP A 317 20.82 -16.17 19.63
N SER A 318 22.07 -15.73 19.52
CA SER A 318 22.77 -15.65 18.21
C SER A 318 22.91 -17.03 17.57
N ALA A 319 23.21 -18.08 18.34
CA ALA A 319 23.37 -19.42 17.79
C ALA A 319 22.06 -19.95 17.21
N GLN A 320 20.94 -19.71 17.92
CA GLN A 320 19.62 -20.06 17.42
C GLN A 320 19.21 -19.23 16.22
N ALA A 321 19.54 -17.94 16.18
CA ALA A 321 19.26 -17.07 15.05
C ALA A 321 20.02 -17.48 13.79
N ILE A 322 21.31 -17.82 13.92
CA ILE A 322 22.14 -18.33 12.82
C ILE A 322 21.58 -19.66 12.32
N LEU A 323 21.24 -20.60 13.21
CA LEU A 323 20.70 -21.90 12.81
C LEU A 323 19.31 -21.74 12.13
N ALA A 324 18.45 -20.88 12.64
CA ALA A 324 17.17 -20.58 12.01
C ALA A 324 17.36 -19.95 10.61
N ALA A 325 18.31 -19.01 10.47
CA ALA A 325 18.68 -18.42 9.19
C ALA A 325 19.20 -19.46 8.19
N HIS A 326 20.03 -20.40 8.66
CA HIS A 326 20.57 -21.50 7.87
C HIS A 326 19.46 -22.39 7.29
N LEU A 327 18.44 -22.69 8.09
CA LEU A 327 17.37 -23.62 7.74
C LEU A 327 16.15 -22.95 7.09
N CYS A 328 16.02 -21.61 7.12
CA CYS A 328 14.78 -20.92 6.79
C CYS A 328 14.29 -21.08 5.33
N LYS A 329 15.19 -21.50 4.41
CA LYS A 329 14.84 -21.75 3.00
C LYS A 329 14.90 -23.25 2.64
N ALA A 330 15.17 -24.13 3.58
CA ALA A 330 15.32 -25.57 3.32
C ALA A 330 14.02 -26.21 2.82
N ASP A 331 12.86 -25.73 3.27
CA ASP A 331 11.54 -26.23 2.87
C ASP A 331 11.20 -25.96 1.40
N LEU A 332 11.89 -25.03 0.72
CA LEU A 332 11.76 -24.82 -0.73
C LEU A 332 12.08 -26.08 -1.55
N ARG A 333 12.80 -27.02 -0.96
CA ARG A 333 13.14 -28.33 -1.57
C ARG A 333 12.27 -29.48 -1.06
N SER A 334 11.18 -29.18 -0.35
CA SER A 334 10.18 -30.18 0.05
C SER A 334 9.17 -30.42 -1.08
N GLY A 335 8.60 -31.62 -1.11
CA GLY A 335 7.50 -31.95 -2.02
C GLY A 335 6.27 -31.09 -1.74
N MET A 336 5.98 -30.82 -0.47
CA MET A 336 4.85 -30.01 -0.06
C MET A 336 4.94 -28.57 -0.57
N VAL A 337 6.09 -27.91 -0.42
CA VAL A 337 6.27 -26.53 -0.93
C VAL A 337 6.34 -26.50 -2.45
N GLY A 338 6.78 -27.58 -3.08
CA GLY A 338 6.70 -27.74 -4.54
C GLY A 338 5.27 -27.72 -5.06
N GLU A 339 4.34 -28.37 -4.37
CA GLU A 339 2.90 -28.40 -4.70
C GLU A 339 2.16 -27.15 -4.20
N PHE A 340 2.51 -26.64 -3.02
CA PHE A 340 1.89 -25.49 -2.35
C PHE A 340 2.93 -24.40 -2.03
N PRO A 341 3.37 -23.60 -3.02
CA PRO A 341 4.42 -22.60 -2.84
C PRO A 341 4.09 -21.52 -1.79
N GLU A 342 2.80 -21.25 -1.56
CA GLU A 342 2.33 -20.32 -0.54
C GLU A 342 2.58 -20.78 0.89
N LEU A 343 2.94 -22.04 1.10
CA LEU A 343 3.24 -22.61 2.41
C LEU A 343 4.73 -22.59 2.75
N GLN A 344 5.58 -21.98 1.91
CA GLN A 344 6.99 -21.79 2.22
C GLN A 344 7.17 -21.05 3.56
N GLY A 345 8.11 -21.47 4.36
CA GLY A 345 8.33 -21.02 5.73
C GLY A 345 7.41 -21.74 6.73
N ILE A 346 6.10 -21.79 6.48
CA ILE A 346 5.14 -22.50 7.33
C ILE A 346 5.51 -23.99 7.40
N MET A 347 5.78 -24.61 6.26
CA MET A 347 6.18 -26.02 6.22
C MET A 347 7.56 -26.26 6.86
N GLY A 348 8.49 -25.32 6.65
CA GLY A 348 9.79 -25.35 7.33
C GLY A 348 9.66 -25.36 8.86
N ARG A 349 8.71 -24.57 9.41
CA ARG A 349 8.39 -24.59 10.83
C ARG A 349 7.90 -25.96 11.29
N TYR A 350 6.98 -26.59 10.57
CA TYR A 350 6.45 -27.89 10.94
C TYR A 350 7.54 -28.97 10.88
N TYR A 351 8.38 -28.96 9.85
CA TYR A 351 9.50 -29.92 9.78
C TYR A 351 10.50 -29.71 10.91
N ALA A 352 10.81 -28.47 11.26
CA ALA A 352 11.69 -28.16 12.40
C ALA A 352 11.13 -28.70 13.73
N LEU A 353 9.81 -28.58 13.94
CA LEU A 353 9.14 -29.13 15.12
C LEU A 353 9.14 -30.67 15.14
N GLU A 354 8.90 -31.32 13.99
CA GLU A 354 9.00 -32.78 13.85
C GLU A 354 10.43 -33.28 14.14
N GLU A 355 11.45 -32.53 13.75
CA GLU A 355 12.86 -32.80 14.06
C GLU A 355 13.23 -32.47 15.51
N LYS A 356 12.27 -31.97 16.31
CA LYS A 356 12.46 -31.57 17.72
C LYS A 356 13.45 -30.44 17.91
N LEU A 357 13.60 -29.56 16.93
CA LEU A 357 14.34 -28.31 17.10
C LEU A 357 13.61 -27.40 18.11
N PRO A 358 14.34 -26.53 18.83
CA PRO A 358 13.75 -25.55 19.73
C PRO A 358 12.64 -24.75 19.05
N ALA A 359 11.53 -24.50 19.74
CA ALA A 359 10.40 -23.76 19.22
C ALA A 359 10.79 -22.38 18.65
N ALA A 360 11.75 -21.69 19.29
CA ALA A 360 12.25 -20.41 18.82
C ALA A 360 12.88 -20.48 17.42
N ILE A 361 13.57 -21.58 17.09
CA ILE A 361 14.12 -21.81 15.75
C ILE A 361 13.00 -22.11 14.76
N ALA A 362 12.07 -23.00 15.13
CA ALA A 362 10.96 -23.36 14.27
C ALA A 362 10.07 -22.15 13.95
N ASP A 363 9.73 -21.36 14.98
CA ASP A 363 8.92 -20.16 14.81
C ASP A 363 9.65 -19.11 13.94
N ALA A 364 10.96 -18.94 14.09
CA ALA A 364 11.75 -18.04 13.25
C ALA A 364 11.79 -18.49 11.78
N ILE A 365 11.86 -19.80 11.52
CA ILE A 365 11.72 -20.36 10.17
C ILE A 365 10.34 -20.02 9.59
N GLY A 366 9.26 -20.13 10.39
CA GLY A 366 7.91 -19.77 9.95
C GLY A 366 7.74 -18.27 9.68
N ASP A 367 8.31 -17.46 10.55
CA ASP A 367 8.08 -16.01 10.59
C ASP A 367 8.98 -15.18 9.64
N HIS A 368 10.04 -15.76 9.07
CA HIS A 368 11.07 -14.96 8.37
C HIS A 368 10.55 -14.19 7.15
N TYR A 369 9.45 -14.62 6.56
CA TYR A 369 8.78 -13.85 5.50
C TYR A 369 7.88 -12.74 6.04
N ALA A 370 7.49 -12.80 7.32
CA ALA A 370 6.60 -11.79 7.90
C ALA A 370 7.36 -10.47 8.24
N PRO A 371 6.67 -9.31 8.17
CA PRO A 371 5.40 -9.12 7.51
C PRO A 371 5.57 -9.10 5.98
N ALA A 372 4.68 -9.75 5.23
CA ALA A 372 4.66 -9.73 3.77
C ALA A 372 3.77 -8.60 3.22
N GLY A 373 2.84 -8.08 4.03
CA GLY A 373 1.91 -7.00 3.69
C GLY A 373 1.70 -6.01 4.83
N PRO A 374 0.95 -4.92 4.59
CA PRO A 374 0.74 -3.85 5.57
C PRO A 374 -0.06 -4.31 6.80
N ASN A 375 -0.95 -5.28 6.63
CA ASN A 375 -1.83 -5.77 7.69
C ASN A 375 -1.34 -7.08 8.35
N ASP A 376 -0.21 -7.61 7.91
CA ASP A 376 0.32 -8.84 8.47
C ASP A 376 0.89 -8.61 9.88
N ARG A 377 0.88 -9.66 10.69
CA ARG A 377 1.54 -9.65 11.99
C ARG A 377 3.05 -9.45 11.83
N CYS A 378 3.63 -8.54 12.59
CA CYS A 378 5.08 -8.47 12.73
C CYS A 378 5.59 -9.55 13.70
N PRO A 379 6.74 -10.17 13.42
CA PRO A 379 7.44 -10.99 14.39
C PRO A 379 7.77 -10.19 15.65
N SER A 380 7.59 -10.81 16.82
CA SER A 380 7.95 -10.22 18.12
C SER A 380 8.86 -11.11 18.95
N ALA A 381 8.94 -12.42 18.64
CA ALA A 381 9.90 -13.31 19.27
C ALA A 381 11.33 -12.95 18.82
N PRO A 382 12.31 -12.84 19.75
CA PRO A 382 13.61 -12.29 19.42
C PRO A 382 14.33 -12.97 18.25
N VAL A 383 14.33 -14.31 18.19
CA VAL A 383 14.96 -15.06 17.10
C VAL A 383 14.21 -14.83 15.77
N SER A 384 12.86 -14.81 15.80
CA SER A 384 12.05 -14.50 14.61
C SER A 384 12.32 -13.08 14.08
N VAL A 385 12.46 -12.11 14.98
CA VAL A 385 12.78 -10.71 14.61
C VAL A 385 14.12 -10.64 13.88
N VAL A 386 15.16 -11.30 14.39
CA VAL A 386 16.49 -11.32 13.77
C VAL A 386 16.43 -11.91 12.37
N VAL A 387 15.83 -13.09 12.20
CA VAL A 387 15.83 -13.79 10.91
C VAL A 387 14.95 -13.06 9.88
N ALA A 388 13.81 -12.51 10.30
CA ALA A 388 12.96 -11.72 9.41
C ALA A 388 13.64 -10.42 8.94
N LEU A 389 14.40 -9.75 9.81
CA LEU A 389 15.22 -8.60 9.42
C LEU A 389 16.32 -9.01 8.45
N ALA A 390 17.03 -10.13 8.73
CA ALA A 390 18.12 -10.62 7.90
C ALA A 390 17.65 -10.95 6.47
N ASP A 391 16.53 -11.64 6.32
CA ASP A 391 15.95 -11.99 5.00
C ASP A 391 15.54 -10.74 4.19
N LYS A 392 14.92 -9.76 4.85
CA LYS A 392 14.50 -8.52 4.20
C LYS A 392 15.67 -7.60 3.87
N LEU A 393 16.66 -7.50 4.75
CA LEU A 393 17.89 -6.75 4.50
C LEU A 393 18.69 -7.38 3.36
N ASP A 394 18.86 -8.71 3.34
CA ASP A 394 19.51 -9.38 2.20
C ASP A 394 18.82 -9.05 0.89
N THR A 395 17.50 -9.17 0.85
CA THR A 395 16.73 -8.84 -0.35
C THR A 395 16.99 -7.39 -0.78
N LEU A 396 16.83 -6.44 0.12
CA LEU A 396 16.94 -5.02 -0.20
C LEU A 396 18.34 -4.62 -0.64
N THR A 397 19.37 -5.01 0.14
CA THR A 397 20.76 -4.63 -0.12
C THR A 397 21.33 -5.32 -1.35
N SER A 398 21.01 -6.60 -1.56
CA SER A 398 21.50 -7.36 -2.71
C SER A 398 20.96 -6.80 -4.03
N PHE A 399 19.65 -6.54 -4.12
CA PHE A 399 19.07 -5.95 -5.33
C PHE A 399 19.53 -4.49 -5.54
N TRP A 400 19.76 -3.75 -4.45
CA TRP A 400 20.29 -2.39 -4.53
C TRP A 400 21.69 -2.36 -5.11
N ALA A 401 22.55 -3.28 -4.66
CA ALA A 401 23.94 -3.41 -5.11
C ALA A 401 24.06 -3.72 -6.61
N ILE A 402 23.10 -4.42 -7.20
CA ILE A 402 23.08 -4.71 -8.64
C ILE A 402 22.31 -3.69 -9.48
N GLY A 403 21.84 -2.59 -8.86
CA GLY A 403 21.14 -1.50 -9.53
C GLY A 403 19.67 -1.73 -9.83
N GLU A 404 19.06 -2.81 -9.33
CA GLU A 404 17.64 -3.14 -9.53
C GLU A 404 16.76 -2.37 -8.54
N LYS A 405 16.77 -1.02 -8.67
CA LYS A 405 16.01 -0.13 -7.79
C LYS A 405 14.57 0.07 -8.28
N PRO A 406 13.58 0.26 -7.37
CA PRO A 406 12.21 0.54 -7.76
C PRO A 406 12.08 1.88 -8.49
N THR A 407 11.36 1.92 -9.61
CA THR A 407 11.14 3.14 -10.41
C THR A 407 9.66 3.33 -10.72
N GLY A 408 9.09 4.50 -10.42
CA GLY A 408 7.68 4.80 -10.65
C GLY A 408 6.76 3.72 -10.08
N SER A 409 5.91 3.09 -10.90
CA SER A 409 5.03 1.98 -10.49
C SER A 409 5.72 0.60 -10.52
N ARG A 410 6.94 0.49 -11.06
CA ARG A 410 7.65 -0.79 -11.23
C ARG A 410 8.44 -1.14 -9.97
N ASP A 411 8.17 -2.31 -9.42
CA ASP A 411 8.88 -2.91 -8.30
C ASP A 411 8.80 -4.45 -8.40
N PRO A 412 9.49 -5.05 -9.38
CA PRO A 412 9.36 -6.48 -9.67
C PRO A 412 9.89 -7.36 -8.53
N PHE A 413 10.79 -6.85 -7.69
CA PHE A 413 11.40 -7.57 -6.57
C PHE A 413 10.79 -7.19 -5.22
N ALA A 414 9.73 -6.40 -5.20
CA ALA A 414 9.02 -5.98 -4.01
C ALA A 414 9.89 -5.28 -2.94
N LEU A 415 10.88 -4.49 -3.37
CA LEU A 415 11.82 -3.82 -2.49
C LEU A 415 11.14 -2.77 -1.59
N ARG A 416 10.04 -2.14 -2.07
CA ARG A 416 9.23 -1.25 -1.23
C ARG A 416 8.59 -2.00 -0.07
N ARG A 417 8.10 -3.23 -0.32
CA ARG A 417 7.54 -4.09 0.75
C ARG A 417 8.62 -4.56 1.71
N ALA A 418 9.81 -4.89 1.22
CA ALA A 418 10.94 -5.26 2.06
C ALA A 418 11.34 -4.11 3.00
N ALA A 419 11.48 -2.89 2.48
CA ALA A 419 11.80 -1.71 3.27
C ALA A 419 10.70 -1.40 4.31
N LEU A 420 9.42 -1.42 3.93
CA LEU A 420 8.30 -1.24 4.85
C LEU A 420 8.27 -2.33 5.93
N GLY A 421 8.59 -3.57 5.55
CA GLY A 421 8.71 -4.69 6.50
C GLY A 421 9.81 -4.46 7.52
N ILE A 422 10.99 -3.99 7.10
CA ILE A 422 12.10 -3.62 8.00
C ILE A 422 11.66 -2.50 8.93
N ILE A 423 11.10 -1.42 8.39
CA ILE A 423 10.61 -0.28 9.19
C ILE A 423 9.62 -0.76 10.25
N ARG A 424 8.63 -1.58 9.88
CA ARG A 424 7.64 -2.11 10.82
C ARG A 424 8.28 -2.97 11.90
N ILE A 425 9.15 -3.90 11.55
CA ILE A 425 9.82 -4.77 12.53
C ILE A 425 10.64 -3.93 13.52
N VAL A 426 11.40 -2.97 13.02
CA VAL A 426 12.23 -2.08 13.85
C VAL A 426 11.36 -1.23 14.79
N VAL A 427 10.34 -0.59 14.27
CA VAL A 427 9.50 0.34 15.02
C VAL A 427 8.58 -0.40 16.01
N GLU A 428 7.91 -1.48 15.58
CA GLU A 428 6.98 -2.22 16.43
C GLU A 428 7.67 -2.97 17.58
N ASN A 429 8.95 -3.32 17.40
CA ASN A 429 9.77 -3.94 18.45
C ASN A 429 10.68 -2.93 19.20
N GLY A 430 10.63 -1.64 18.87
CA GLY A 430 11.43 -0.61 19.52
C GLY A 430 12.95 -0.80 19.37
N LEU A 431 13.42 -1.33 18.24
CA LEU A 431 14.82 -1.71 18.04
C LEU A 431 15.70 -0.50 17.76
N ARG A 432 16.76 -0.35 18.55
CA ARG A 432 17.78 0.69 18.37
C ARG A 432 18.84 0.17 17.38
N LEU A 433 18.53 0.25 16.08
CA LEU A 433 19.32 -0.38 15.03
C LEU A 433 19.97 0.69 14.14
N PRO A 434 21.32 0.80 14.15
CA PRO A 434 22.05 1.69 13.22
C PRO A 434 22.09 1.04 11.83
N LEU A 435 21.09 1.37 10.99
CA LEU A 435 20.87 0.71 9.70
C LEU A 435 22.07 0.82 8.76
N GLN A 436 22.80 1.93 8.76
CA GLN A 436 23.99 2.13 7.92
C GLN A 436 25.11 1.10 8.15
N LYS A 437 25.13 0.41 9.31
CA LYS A 437 26.08 -0.68 9.55
C LYS A 437 25.82 -1.93 8.70
N PHE A 438 24.66 -2.01 8.05
CA PHE A 438 24.24 -3.19 7.30
C PHE A 438 24.30 -2.98 5.77
N PHE A 439 24.62 -1.77 5.30
CA PHE A 439 24.78 -1.46 3.88
C PHE A 439 25.61 -0.19 3.65
N ASP A 440 26.29 -0.12 2.49
CA ASP A 440 27.20 0.97 2.11
C ASP A 440 26.58 1.93 1.06
N ALA A 441 25.24 2.01 0.97
CA ALA A 441 24.56 2.79 -0.04
C ALA A 441 23.81 3.99 0.59
N ASP A 442 24.34 5.21 0.39
CA ASP A 442 23.74 6.44 0.95
C ASP A 442 22.29 6.68 0.49
N ASP A 443 21.98 6.38 -0.77
CA ASP A 443 20.65 6.54 -1.32
C ASP A 443 19.64 5.52 -0.79
N LEU A 444 20.09 4.44 -0.15
CA LEU A 444 19.22 3.48 0.52
C LEU A 444 18.61 4.08 1.80
N MET A 445 19.36 4.89 2.55
CA MET A 445 18.79 5.63 3.69
C MET A 445 17.72 6.62 3.26
N ALA A 446 17.93 7.33 2.14
CA ALA A 446 16.90 8.20 1.57
C ALA A 446 15.65 7.40 1.18
N PHE A 447 15.82 6.19 0.65
CA PHE A 447 14.71 5.30 0.33
C PHE A 447 13.93 4.85 1.58
N PHE A 448 14.62 4.52 2.69
CA PHE A 448 13.96 4.24 3.96
C PHE A 448 13.16 5.44 4.48
N ALA A 449 13.75 6.64 4.43
CA ALA A 449 13.07 7.87 4.83
C ALA A 449 11.78 8.09 4.01
N ASP A 450 11.82 7.89 2.69
CA ASP A 450 10.65 8.00 1.83
C ASP A 450 9.57 6.95 2.15
N ARG A 451 9.95 5.73 2.52
CA ARG A 451 8.98 4.69 2.92
C ARG A 451 8.41 4.94 4.30
N LEU A 452 9.23 5.46 5.23
CA LEU A 452 8.76 5.89 6.55
C LEU A 452 7.72 7.02 6.43
N LYS A 453 7.94 8.01 5.54
CA LYS A 453 6.96 9.06 5.25
C LYS A 453 5.60 8.50 4.84
N VAL A 454 5.58 7.50 3.94
CA VAL A 454 4.34 6.85 3.50
C VAL A 454 3.61 6.23 4.69
N GLN A 455 4.32 5.46 5.53
CA GLN A 455 3.75 4.81 6.70
C GLN A 455 3.26 5.83 7.76
N MET A 456 4.03 6.89 7.99
CA MET A 456 3.66 7.93 8.95
C MET A 456 2.42 8.72 8.49
N ARG A 457 2.30 9.00 7.19
CA ARG A 457 1.13 9.65 6.61
C ARG A 457 -0.15 8.84 6.82
N GLU A 458 -0.08 7.52 6.68
CA GLU A 458 -1.21 6.62 6.96
C GLU A 458 -1.64 6.67 8.45
N LYS A 459 -0.70 6.98 9.35
CA LYS A 459 -0.93 7.20 10.79
C LYS A 459 -1.34 8.64 11.16
N GLY A 460 -1.54 9.52 10.16
CA GLY A 460 -1.95 10.92 10.37
C GLY A 460 -0.80 11.88 10.74
N VAL A 461 0.45 11.47 10.57
CA VAL A 461 1.61 12.34 10.78
C VAL A 461 1.80 13.25 9.56
N ARG A 462 2.07 14.53 9.79
CA ARG A 462 2.31 15.53 8.74
C ARG A 462 3.59 15.18 7.96
N HIS A 463 3.49 15.15 6.63
CA HIS A 463 4.60 14.79 5.75
C HIS A 463 5.76 15.79 5.80
N ASP A 464 5.45 17.08 5.95
CA ASP A 464 6.43 18.16 6.04
C ASP A 464 7.29 18.06 7.32
N VAL A 465 6.71 17.57 8.43
CA VAL A 465 7.46 17.32 9.67
C VAL A 465 8.46 16.18 9.50
N VAL A 466 8.06 15.10 8.84
CA VAL A 466 8.98 13.98 8.55
C VAL A 466 10.10 14.44 7.62
N ASP A 467 9.78 15.27 6.63
CA ASP A 467 10.77 15.89 5.72
C ASP A 467 11.74 16.79 6.46
N ALA A 468 11.24 17.62 7.38
CA ALA A 468 12.05 18.54 8.17
C ALA A 468 13.06 17.82 9.08
N VAL A 469 12.63 16.75 9.74
CA VAL A 469 13.50 15.96 10.61
C VAL A 469 14.51 15.14 9.80
N SER A 470 14.07 14.52 8.69
CA SER A 470 14.96 13.71 7.84
C SER A 470 16.00 14.55 7.09
N ALA A 471 15.73 15.83 6.85
CA ALA A 471 16.64 16.74 6.14
C ALA A 471 17.94 17.03 6.90
N LEU A 472 17.98 16.81 8.22
CA LEU A 472 19.20 16.98 9.02
C LEU A 472 20.29 15.98 8.63
N GLY A 473 19.90 14.84 8.05
CA GLY A 473 20.83 13.76 7.71
C GLY A 473 21.47 13.07 8.92
N GLY A 474 22.25 12.02 8.66
CA GLY A 474 23.03 11.35 9.70
C GLY A 474 22.24 10.52 10.72
N GLU A 475 20.90 10.42 10.56
CA GLU A 475 20.06 9.60 11.42
C GLU A 475 19.77 8.26 10.72
N ASP A 476 20.28 7.18 11.28
CA ASP A 476 20.11 5.82 10.77
C ASP A 476 19.34 4.90 11.74
N ASP A 477 18.94 5.43 12.91
CA ASP A 477 18.09 4.77 13.89
C ASP A 477 16.62 5.23 13.69
N LEU A 478 15.79 4.36 13.13
CA LEU A 478 14.39 4.69 12.79
C LEU A 478 13.53 4.97 14.02
N VAL A 479 13.80 4.33 15.15
CA VAL A 479 13.05 4.57 16.41
C VAL A 479 13.36 5.97 16.93
N ARG A 480 14.61 6.37 16.90
CA ARG A 480 15.06 7.71 17.30
C ARG A 480 14.54 8.77 16.34
N LEU A 481 14.59 8.51 15.02
CA LEU A 481 14.01 9.39 14.01
C LEU A 481 12.51 9.63 14.26
N LEU A 482 11.78 8.54 14.53
CA LEU A 482 10.33 8.62 14.80
C LEU A 482 10.01 9.39 16.07
N ALA A 483 10.72 9.13 17.16
CA ALA A 483 10.56 9.86 18.42
C ALA A 483 10.78 11.38 18.25
N ARG A 484 11.76 11.77 17.41
CA ARG A 484 12.00 13.16 17.05
C ARG A 484 10.85 13.75 16.23
N VAL A 485 10.33 13.03 15.24
CA VAL A 485 9.17 13.44 14.44
C VAL A 485 7.94 13.66 15.32
N GLU A 486 7.64 12.73 16.22
CA GLU A 486 6.51 12.81 17.14
C GLU A 486 6.61 14.02 18.10
N ALA A 487 7.81 14.30 18.61
CA ALA A 487 8.05 15.45 19.48
C ALA A 487 7.83 16.78 18.73
N VAL A 488 8.37 16.91 17.51
CA VAL A 488 8.18 18.10 16.68
C VAL A 488 6.70 18.30 16.33
N GLN A 489 6.01 17.24 15.88
CA GLN A 489 4.59 17.30 15.54
C GLN A 489 3.74 17.72 16.75
N SER A 490 3.97 17.09 17.90
CA SER A 490 3.23 17.37 19.14
C SER A 490 3.40 18.82 19.58
N PHE A 491 4.62 19.34 19.48
CA PHE A 491 4.90 20.73 19.81
C PHE A 491 4.23 21.71 18.85
N LEU A 492 4.30 21.46 17.53
CA LEU A 492 3.66 22.32 16.51
C LEU A 492 2.13 22.35 16.60
N ALA A 493 1.51 21.36 17.23
CA ALA A 493 0.08 21.37 17.51
C ALA A 493 -0.31 22.38 18.61
N THR A 494 0.64 22.80 19.45
CA THR A 494 0.42 23.77 20.53
C THR A 494 0.42 25.20 20.02
N GLU A 495 -0.19 26.14 20.79
CA GLU A 495 -0.11 27.57 20.51
C GLU A 495 1.33 28.11 20.57
N ALA A 496 2.14 27.60 21.50
CA ALA A 496 3.55 27.97 21.59
C ALA A 496 4.32 27.57 20.32
N GLY A 497 4.07 26.36 19.80
CA GLY A 497 4.71 25.86 18.57
C GLY A 497 4.32 26.67 17.34
N LYS A 498 3.05 26.99 17.15
CA LYS A 498 2.56 27.83 16.04
C LYS A 498 3.19 29.22 16.03
N ASN A 499 3.23 29.85 17.20
CA ASN A 499 3.82 31.17 17.38
C ASN A 499 5.33 31.15 17.12
N LEU A 500 6.03 30.13 17.63
CA LEU A 500 7.46 29.97 17.40
C LEU A 500 7.77 29.74 15.91
N LEU A 501 6.97 28.94 15.21
CA LEU A 501 7.12 28.73 13.77
C LEU A 501 7.00 30.05 12.99
N THR A 502 6.07 30.93 13.39
CA THR A 502 5.91 32.26 12.81
C THR A 502 7.15 33.12 13.05
N ALA A 503 7.69 33.11 14.27
CA ALA A 503 8.90 33.88 14.63
C ALA A 503 10.14 33.35 13.88
N TYR A 504 10.31 32.03 13.80
CA TYR A 504 11.34 31.38 12.98
C TYR A 504 11.21 31.81 11.51
N GLY A 505 10.02 31.74 10.93
CA GLY A 505 9.76 32.11 9.54
C GLY A 505 10.19 33.56 9.24
N ARG A 506 9.94 34.51 10.15
CA ARG A 506 10.41 35.89 10.01
C ARG A 506 11.93 35.98 10.00
N ALA A 507 12.62 35.34 10.96
CA ALA A 507 14.08 35.33 11.03
C ALA A 507 14.71 34.69 9.80
N ALA A 508 14.26 33.48 9.43
CA ALA A 508 14.75 32.75 8.27
C ALA A 508 14.51 33.49 6.95
N ASN A 509 13.36 34.15 6.78
CA ASN A 509 13.05 34.91 5.56
C ASN A 509 13.94 36.14 5.40
N ILE A 510 14.24 36.86 6.49
CA ILE A 510 15.16 38.01 6.44
C ILE A 510 16.56 37.53 6.06
N VAL A 511 17.08 36.53 6.72
CA VAL A 511 18.40 35.96 6.40
C VAL A 511 18.47 35.48 4.96
N ARG A 512 17.49 34.71 4.51
CA ARG A 512 17.41 34.18 3.14
C ARG A 512 17.29 35.30 2.08
N ALA A 513 16.56 36.37 2.36
CA ALA A 513 16.45 37.52 1.47
C ALA A 513 17.79 38.26 1.31
N GLU A 514 18.59 38.36 2.39
CA GLU A 514 19.91 38.98 2.36
C GLU A 514 20.98 38.06 1.73
N GLU A 515 20.92 36.74 1.97
CA GLU A 515 21.76 35.73 1.28
C GLU A 515 21.56 35.74 -0.23
N LYS A 516 20.35 36.02 -0.73
CA LYS A 516 20.10 36.18 -2.17
C LYS A 516 20.75 37.42 -2.78
N LYS A 517 20.94 38.49 -1.99
CA LYS A 517 21.60 39.73 -2.42
C LYS A 517 23.12 39.62 -2.37
N ASP A 518 23.66 38.96 -1.33
CA ASP A 518 25.09 38.72 -1.13
C ASP A 518 25.36 37.25 -0.92
N LYS A 519 25.87 36.56 -1.95
CA LYS A 519 26.21 35.13 -1.91
C LYS A 519 27.33 34.80 -0.90
N THR A 520 28.08 35.79 -0.43
CA THR A 520 29.14 35.61 0.59
C THR A 520 28.62 35.78 2.02
N LEU A 521 27.37 36.23 2.17
CA LEU A 521 26.77 36.54 3.48
C LEU A 521 26.70 35.31 4.40
N ALA A 522 26.38 34.15 3.88
CA ALA A 522 26.30 32.90 4.67
C ALA A 522 27.59 32.63 5.46
N ALA A 523 28.75 32.85 4.85
CA ALA A 523 30.04 32.70 5.53
C ALA A 523 30.27 33.80 6.59
N LYS A 524 29.80 35.04 6.34
CA LYS A 524 29.95 36.18 7.25
C LYS A 524 29.08 36.07 8.51
N ILE A 525 27.90 35.42 8.39
CA ILE A 525 26.93 35.27 9.50
C ILE A 525 27.00 33.90 10.21
N ALA A 526 27.89 33.03 9.81
CA ALA A 526 28.08 31.70 10.43
C ALA A 526 28.61 31.72 11.89
N GLY A 527 29.13 32.83 12.33
CA GLY A 527 29.70 32.98 13.70
C GLY A 527 28.68 33.52 14.70
N ALA A 528 29.04 33.45 15.99
CA ALA A 528 28.28 34.08 17.07
C ALA A 528 28.23 35.61 16.90
N PRO A 529 27.13 36.26 17.33
CA PRO A 529 27.03 37.70 17.36
C PRO A 529 27.99 38.29 18.42
N ASP A 530 28.55 39.46 18.15
CA ASP A 530 29.42 40.16 19.07
C ASP A 530 28.61 40.98 20.06
N ALA A 531 28.77 40.67 21.36
CA ALA A 531 28.07 41.36 22.44
C ALA A 531 28.42 42.85 22.52
N ALA A 532 29.62 43.25 22.12
CA ALA A 532 30.08 44.64 22.12
C ALA A 532 29.36 45.48 21.07
N LEU A 533 28.85 44.89 20.01
CA LEU A 533 28.10 45.55 18.93
C LEU A 533 26.59 45.60 19.18
N MET A 534 26.09 45.04 20.29
CA MET A 534 24.67 45.06 20.63
C MET A 534 24.29 46.38 21.32
N GLU A 535 23.57 47.25 20.63
CA GLU A 535 23.18 48.55 21.13
C GLU A 535 21.89 48.50 21.97
N GLN A 536 20.92 47.66 21.61
CA GLN A 536 19.60 47.57 22.24
C GLN A 536 19.49 46.45 23.26
N THR A 537 18.66 46.65 24.28
CA THR A 537 18.43 45.63 25.33
C THR A 537 17.83 44.35 24.75
N GLU A 538 16.98 44.47 23.75
CA GLU A 538 16.30 43.34 23.08
C GLU A 538 17.30 42.42 22.34
N GLU A 539 18.38 42.98 21.75
CA GLU A 539 19.46 42.21 21.13
C GLU A 539 20.17 41.35 22.18
N LYS A 540 20.50 41.94 23.34
CA LYS A 540 21.16 41.25 24.46
C LYS A 540 20.27 40.18 25.08
N THR A 541 18.96 40.49 25.21
CA THR A 541 17.97 39.54 25.75
C THR A 541 17.83 38.31 24.87
N VAL A 542 17.72 38.47 23.55
CA VAL A 542 17.66 37.34 22.60
C VAL A 542 18.97 36.53 22.62
N ALA A 543 20.12 37.20 22.63
CA ALA A 543 21.42 36.51 22.68
C ALA A 543 21.59 35.67 23.96
N ALA A 544 21.22 36.21 25.11
CA ALA A 544 21.25 35.48 26.38
C ALA A 544 20.28 34.29 26.40
N ALA A 545 19.03 34.49 25.93
CA ALA A 545 18.04 33.40 25.82
C ALA A 545 18.51 32.30 24.88
N LEU A 546 19.09 32.64 23.73
CA LEU A 546 19.65 31.65 22.80
C LEU A 546 20.77 30.82 23.42
N ALA A 547 21.72 31.44 24.13
CA ALA A 547 22.82 30.73 24.77
C ALA A 547 22.32 29.72 25.82
N ASP A 548 21.31 30.08 26.61
CA ASP A 548 20.72 29.17 27.60
C ASP A 548 19.94 28.02 26.91
N ILE A 549 19.17 28.33 25.88
CA ILE A 549 18.38 27.35 25.16
C ILE A 549 19.26 26.39 24.36
N GLU A 550 20.31 26.87 23.68
CA GLU A 550 21.31 25.99 23.02
C GLU A 550 21.89 24.96 23.98
N ARG A 551 22.21 25.37 25.20
CA ARG A 551 22.73 24.46 26.24
C ARG A 551 21.65 23.43 26.65
N LEU A 552 20.41 23.87 26.87
CA LEU A 552 19.30 22.99 27.23
C LEU A 552 18.98 22.01 26.12
N VAL A 553 18.84 22.49 24.89
CA VAL A 553 18.56 21.66 23.69
C VAL A 553 19.67 20.65 23.46
N LYS A 554 20.92 21.07 23.50
CA LYS A 554 22.08 20.17 23.36
C LYS A 554 22.04 19.04 24.39
N SER A 555 21.78 19.37 25.66
CA SER A 555 21.67 18.40 26.74
C SER A 555 20.46 17.47 26.55
N ALA A 556 19.32 17.99 26.11
CA ALA A 556 18.12 17.20 25.83
C ALA A 556 18.34 16.24 24.65
N LEU A 557 18.94 16.70 23.56
CA LEU A 557 19.27 15.87 22.39
C LEU A 557 20.24 14.74 22.72
N GLN A 558 21.21 14.98 23.61
CA GLN A 558 22.15 13.93 24.08
C GLN A 558 21.43 12.82 24.88
N ARG A 559 20.36 13.15 25.57
CA ARG A 559 19.52 12.19 26.32
C ARG A 559 18.33 11.68 25.50
N GLU A 560 18.22 12.09 24.24
CA GLU A 560 17.10 11.79 23.35
C GLU A 560 15.74 12.30 23.88
N ASP A 561 15.77 13.32 24.73
CA ASP A 561 14.59 14.03 25.22
C ASP A 561 14.16 15.09 24.19
N PHE A 562 13.62 14.62 23.08
CA PHE A 562 13.18 15.51 21.99
C PHE A 562 12.01 16.40 22.42
N ALA A 563 11.13 15.91 23.29
CA ALA A 563 10.04 16.70 23.84
C ALA A 563 10.57 17.84 24.72
N GLY A 564 11.56 17.57 25.57
CA GLY A 564 12.24 18.58 26.37
C GLY A 564 13.00 19.60 25.51
N ALA A 565 13.64 19.15 24.42
CA ALA A 565 14.28 20.05 23.47
C ALA A 565 13.27 20.99 22.80
N MET A 566 12.10 20.48 22.40
CA MET A 566 11.03 21.29 21.82
C MET A 566 10.41 22.25 22.83
N ALA A 567 10.21 21.81 24.09
CA ALA A 567 9.68 22.68 25.15
C ALA A 567 10.61 23.85 25.44
N ALA A 568 11.94 23.64 25.43
CA ALA A 568 12.91 24.71 25.64
C ALA A 568 12.80 25.85 24.60
N PHE A 569 12.38 25.55 23.38
CA PHE A 569 12.17 26.59 22.36
C PHE A 569 11.01 27.53 22.66
N ALA A 570 10.02 27.14 23.49
CA ALA A 570 8.90 28.00 23.84
C ALA A 570 9.35 29.32 24.51
N ASP A 571 10.46 29.29 25.26
CA ASP A 571 11.02 30.44 25.95
C ASP A 571 11.69 31.44 25.00
N LEU A 572 11.96 31.09 23.74
CA LEU A 572 12.45 32.04 22.73
C LEU A 572 11.39 33.00 22.22
N ARG A 573 10.11 32.67 22.36
CA ARG A 573 9.01 33.45 21.76
C ARG A 573 9.06 34.93 22.18
N GLN A 574 8.95 35.18 23.46
CA GLN A 574 8.87 36.55 23.98
C GLN A 574 10.11 37.39 23.63
N PRO A 575 11.34 36.93 23.83
CA PRO A 575 12.56 37.61 23.37
C PRO A 575 12.55 37.94 21.87
N ILE A 576 12.16 37.00 21.01
CA ILE A 576 12.14 37.19 19.57
C ILE A 576 11.06 38.17 19.15
N ASP A 577 9.85 38.09 19.72
CA ASP A 577 8.77 39.04 19.42
C ASP A 577 9.16 40.47 19.80
N SER A 578 9.71 40.66 21.01
CA SER A 578 10.21 41.97 21.45
C SER A 578 11.35 42.50 20.56
N PHE A 579 12.24 41.63 20.11
CA PHE A 579 13.30 42.00 19.17
C PHE A 579 12.71 42.53 17.85
N PHE A 580 11.77 41.81 17.26
CA PHE A 580 11.17 42.21 15.99
C PHE A 580 10.26 43.44 16.08
N GLU A 581 9.73 43.75 17.27
CA GLU A 581 8.95 44.95 17.50
C GLU A 581 9.81 46.21 17.62
N LYS A 582 10.99 46.11 18.22
CA LYS A 582 11.80 47.27 18.58
C LYS A 582 13.08 47.41 17.78
N VAL A 583 13.62 46.34 17.21
CA VAL A 583 14.92 46.33 16.53
C VAL A 583 14.75 46.34 15.01
N THR A 584 15.27 47.37 14.36
CA THR A 584 15.37 47.42 12.89
C THR A 584 16.64 46.66 12.43
N VAL A 585 16.49 45.51 11.78
CA VAL A 585 17.62 44.67 11.38
C VAL A 585 18.50 45.36 10.32
N ASN A 586 17.89 45.92 9.30
CA ASN A 586 18.57 46.52 8.15
C ASN A 586 18.89 48.01 8.39
N VAL A 587 19.95 48.30 9.14
CA VAL A 587 20.46 49.65 9.36
C VAL A 587 21.57 49.92 8.37
N ALA A 588 21.28 50.60 7.27
CA ALA A 588 22.22 50.85 6.17
C ALA A 588 23.43 51.70 6.60
N GLU A 589 23.24 52.58 7.54
CA GLU A 589 24.26 53.52 8.03
C GLU A 589 25.27 52.87 8.99
N LYS A 590 24.97 51.64 9.50
CA LYS A 590 25.82 50.90 10.46
C LYS A 590 26.04 49.45 9.95
N PRO A 591 26.95 49.21 8.99
CA PRO A 591 27.12 47.89 8.36
C PRO A 591 27.54 46.81 9.37
N ASP A 592 28.36 47.11 10.34
CA ASP A 592 28.82 46.15 11.38
C ASP A 592 27.66 45.74 12.31
N LEU A 593 26.85 46.69 12.72
CA LEU A 593 25.64 46.45 13.54
C LEU A 593 24.62 45.62 12.77
N ARG A 594 24.40 45.95 11.48
CA ARG A 594 23.52 45.19 10.59
C ARG A 594 24.00 43.74 10.48
N LEU A 595 25.30 43.52 10.23
CA LEU A 595 25.87 42.18 10.13
C LEU A 595 25.71 41.41 11.45
N ASN A 596 25.91 42.08 12.59
CA ASN A 596 25.73 41.49 13.90
C ASN A 596 24.28 41.07 14.20
N ARG A 597 23.30 41.86 13.78
CA ARG A 597 21.87 41.51 13.84
C ARG A 597 21.51 40.34 12.93
N LEU A 598 22.10 40.25 11.74
CA LEU A 598 21.93 39.09 10.86
C LEU A 598 22.55 37.83 11.45
N LYS A 599 23.71 37.92 12.14
CA LYS A 599 24.27 36.79 12.90
C LYS A 599 23.32 36.29 13.98
N LEU A 600 22.66 37.20 14.71
CA LEU A 600 21.70 36.86 15.75
C LEU A 600 20.47 36.12 15.15
N LEU A 601 19.93 36.60 14.02
CA LEU A 601 18.85 35.91 13.31
C LEU A 601 19.28 34.54 12.79
N ASN A 602 20.51 34.43 12.29
CA ASN A 602 21.05 33.16 11.83
C ASN A 602 21.26 32.18 13.00
N GLN A 603 21.63 32.66 14.19
CA GLN A 603 21.73 31.83 15.38
C GLN A 603 20.36 31.29 15.82
N ILE A 604 19.28 32.12 15.79
CA ILE A 604 17.90 31.64 16.01
C ILE A 604 17.59 30.47 15.08
N ARG A 605 17.85 30.65 13.77
CA ARG A 605 17.64 29.61 12.78
C ARG A 605 18.44 28.34 13.09
N ALA A 606 19.74 28.47 13.30
CA ALA A 606 20.64 27.34 13.54
C ALA A 606 20.31 26.55 14.82
N THR A 607 19.88 27.26 15.90
CA THR A 607 19.49 26.62 17.14
C THR A 607 18.23 25.76 16.96
N MET A 608 17.24 26.26 16.26
CA MET A 608 16.02 25.51 15.95
C MET A 608 16.28 24.37 14.96
N ASP A 609 17.07 24.63 13.92
CA ASP A 609 17.44 23.64 12.91
C ASP A 609 18.30 22.48 13.48
N SER A 610 18.77 22.56 14.72
CA SER A 610 19.41 21.41 15.40
C SER A 610 18.46 20.24 15.70
N VAL A 611 17.14 20.49 15.75
CA VAL A 611 16.11 19.47 15.99
C VAL A 611 15.39 19.07 14.70
N ALA A 612 15.07 20.01 13.84
CA ALA A 612 14.41 19.80 12.54
C ALA A 612 14.70 21.00 11.62
N ASP A 613 14.76 20.79 10.32
CA ASP A 613 14.79 21.89 9.32
C ASP A 613 13.42 22.55 9.23
N PHE A 614 13.15 23.51 10.13
CA PHE A 614 11.85 24.20 10.19
C PHE A 614 11.52 24.97 8.93
N SER A 615 12.47 25.20 8.02
CA SER A 615 12.18 25.84 6.73
C SER A 615 11.31 24.99 5.78
N ARG A 616 11.17 23.70 6.07
CA ARG A 616 10.37 22.76 5.32
C ARG A 616 8.96 22.57 5.88
N ILE A 617 8.68 23.14 7.03
CA ILE A 617 7.39 23.00 7.70
C ILE A 617 6.42 24.04 7.15
N GLU A 618 5.28 23.57 6.65
CA GLU A 618 4.20 24.43 6.17
C GLU A 618 3.46 25.05 7.35
N GLY A 619 3.34 26.39 7.32
CA GLY A 619 2.68 27.18 8.36
C GLY A 619 1.17 27.22 8.25
#